data_616fd91a8f46036d926feece477ac360
#
_entry.id   616fd91a8f46036d926feece477ac360
#
_cell.length_a   1.000
_cell.length_b   1.000
_cell.length_c   1.000
_cell.angle_alpha   90.00
_cell.angle_beta   90.00
_cell.angle_gamma   90.00
#
_symmetry.space_group_name_H-M   'P 1'
#
loop_
_entity.id
_entity.type
_entity.pdbx_description
1 polymer ?
#
loop_
_entity_poly.entity_id
_entity_poly.type
_entity_poly.pdbx_seq_one_letter_code
_entity_poly.pdbx_strand_id
1 'polypeptide(L)'
;MGISAPTLLTDEHQLDPFQCGIEELDTWLSKQALKSQRRGTARVYVVNDTTTGQVIGYYAIAMGSVSREQAFSSLIRNSPDPIPMVILARLGVDSAYHGRGIAAGLLKDCILRSVQAMNAVGGAGILVHAIDHSAQMFYKKFGFKESAFDPLVLMARICDIEKTL
;
A
#
# COMPACT_ATOMS: atom_id res chain seq x y z
N MET A 1 11.94 6.04 -22.08
CA MET A 1 12.39 6.84 -20.93
C MET A 1 11.23 7.15 -20.03
N GLY A 2 11.13 6.55 -18.94
CA GLY A 2 10.06 6.84 -18.03
C GLY A 2 9.79 5.70 -17.10
N ILE A 3 8.71 5.84 -16.36
CA ILE A 3 8.27 4.88 -15.37
C ILE A 3 6.97 4.26 -15.90
N SER A 4 6.88 2.94 -15.85
CA SER A 4 5.68 2.24 -16.29
C SER A 4 4.49 2.54 -15.38
N ALA A 5 3.27 2.35 -15.88
CA ALA A 5 2.11 2.31 -15.00
C ALA A 5 2.21 1.09 -14.08
N PRO A 6 1.60 1.13 -12.87
CA PRO A 6 1.61 -0.02 -11.99
C PRO A 6 0.94 -1.24 -12.64
N THR A 7 1.63 -2.37 -12.60
CA THR A 7 1.14 -3.65 -13.12
C THR A 7 1.34 -4.74 -12.08
N LEU A 8 0.53 -5.79 -12.21
CA LEU A 8 0.62 -6.93 -11.30
C LEU A 8 2.00 -7.61 -11.47
N LEU A 9 2.63 -7.94 -10.36
CA LEU A 9 3.93 -8.63 -10.34
C LEU A 9 3.83 -9.98 -11.06
N THR A 10 4.80 -10.25 -11.95
CA THR A 10 4.97 -11.54 -12.62
C THR A 10 6.40 -12.03 -12.43
N ASP A 11 6.65 -13.28 -12.79
CA ASP A 11 7.98 -13.88 -12.71
C ASP A 11 8.97 -13.30 -13.75
N GLU A 12 8.47 -12.52 -14.69
CA GLU A 12 9.31 -11.85 -15.70
C GLU A 12 9.92 -10.54 -15.20
N HIS A 13 9.44 -10.00 -14.06
CA HIS A 13 9.96 -8.76 -13.50
C HIS A 13 11.35 -8.96 -12.88
N GLN A 14 12.24 -7.96 -13.09
CA GLN A 14 13.58 -7.96 -12.51
C GLN A 14 13.56 -7.29 -11.14
N LEU A 15 13.73 -8.08 -10.09
CA LEU A 15 13.61 -7.63 -8.69
C LEU A 15 14.93 -7.43 -7.98
N ASP A 16 15.98 -8.15 -8.36
CA ASP A 16 17.25 -8.19 -7.62
C ASP A 16 17.94 -6.84 -7.42
N PRO A 17 17.92 -5.93 -8.40
CA PRO A 17 18.58 -4.65 -8.23
C PRO A 17 17.84 -3.69 -7.29
N PHE A 18 16.61 -4.00 -6.88
CA PHE A 18 15.78 -3.08 -6.08
C PHE A 18 16.39 -2.83 -4.71
N GLN A 19 16.61 -1.55 -4.37
CA GLN A 19 17.10 -1.11 -3.07
C GLN A 19 16.43 0.20 -2.70
N CYS A 20 15.51 0.14 -1.74
CA CYS A 20 14.77 1.33 -1.30
C CYS A 20 15.37 2.00 -0.05
N GLY A 21 16.40 1.41 0.53
CA GLY A 21 17.00 1.89 1.77
C GLY A 21 16.48 1.19 3.02
N ILE A 22 15.50 0.31 2.87
CA ILE A 22 14.91 -0.45 3.98
C ILE A 22 15.02 -1.93 3.63
N GLU A 23 15.94 -2.60 4.27
CA GLU A 23 16.30 -3.99 3.96
C GLU A 23 15.09 -4.93 4.00
N GLU A 24 14.22 -4.78 4.98
CA GLU A 24 13.03 -5.61 5.10
C GLU A 24 12.15 -5.55 3.85
N LEU A 25 11.95 -4.34 3.30
CA LEU A 25 11.15 -4.16 2.10
C LEU A 25 11.84 -4.76 0.87
N ASP A 26 13.14 -4.59 0.77
CA ASP A 26 13.94 -5.13 -0.36
C ASP A 26 13.92 -6.65 -0.35
N THR A 27 14.15 -7.26 0.81
CA THR A 27 14.17 -8.71 0.97
C THR A 27 12.80 -9.32 0.71
N TRP A 28 11.75 -8.67 1.20
CA TRP A 28 10.39 -9.16 0.98
C TRP A 28 10.05 -9.18 -0.50
N LEU A 29 10.37 -8.12 -1.23
CA LEU A 29 10.11 -8.04 -2.66
C LEU A 29 10.82 -9.17 -3.42
N SER A 30 12.11 -9.36 -3.18
CA SER A 30 12.91 -10.34 -3.92
C SER A 30 12.60 -11.78 -3.55
N LYS A 31 12.25 -12.05 -2.28
CA LYS A 31 12.13 -13.42 -1.78
C LYS A 31 10.71 -13.89 -1.47
N GLN A 32 9.80 -12.99 -1.15
CA GLN A 32 8.47 -13.36 -0.67
C GLN A 32 7.31 -12.91 -1.56
N ALA A 33 7.48 -11.79 -2.27
CA ALA A 33 6.37 -11.16 -2.97
C ALA A 33 5.65 -12.10 -3.94
N LEU A 34 6.41 -12.73 -4.85
CA LEU A 34 5.82 -13.60 -5.85
C LEU A 34 5.18 -14.85 -5.24
N LYS A 35 5.80 -15.39 -4.19
CA LYS A 35 5.24 -16.53 -3.45
C LYS A 35 3.90 -16.17 -2.80
N SER A 36 3.84 -15.02 -2.13
CA SER A 36 2.60 -14.56 -1.48
C SER A 36 1.50 -14.35 -2.50
N GLN A 37 1.83 -13.76 -3.65
CA GLN A 37 0.86 -13.55 -4.71
C GLN A 37 0.36 -14.87 -5.31
N ARG A 38 1.25 -15.83 -5.54
CA ARG A 38 0.86 -17.15 -6.03
C ARG A 38 -0.05 -17.92 -5.06
N ARG A 39 0.18 -17.73 -3.76
CA ARG A 39 -0.68 -18.31 -2.72
C ARG A 39 -2.01 -17.58 -2.58
N GLY A 40 -2.14 -16.40 -3.18
CA GLY A 40 -3.34 -15.59 -3.07
C GLY A 40 -3.47 -14.79 -1.78
N THR A 41 -2.40 -14.70 -0.98
CA THR A 41 -2.44 -13.98 0.31
C THR A 41 -2.13 -12.50 0.18
N ALA A 42 -1.60 -12.07 -0.97
CA ALA A 42 -1.35 -10.66 -1.26
C ALA A 42 -1.44 -10.41 -2.76
N ARG A 43 -1.66 -9.16 -3.12
CA ARG A 43 -1.49 -8.68 -4.50
C ARG A 43 -0.38 -7.65 -4.51
N VAL A 44 0.57 -7.83 -5.40
CA VAL A 44 1.76 -6.98 -5.50
C VAL A 44 1.75 -6.28 -6.84
N TYR A 45 1.85 -4.97 -6.82
CA TYR A 45 1.88 -4.13 -8.02
C TYR A 45 3.23 -3.43 -8.10
N VAL A 46 3.82 -3.42 -9.27
CA VAL A 46 5.16 -2.89 -9.49
C VAL A 46 5.18 -1.86 -10.59
N VAL A 47 6.13 -0.94 -10.50
CA VAL A 47 6.47 -0.02 -11.59
C VAL A 47 7.93 -0.25 -11.96
N ASN A 48 8.25 -0.16 -13.25
CA ASN A 48 9.61 -0.32 -13.72
C ASN A 48 10.09 0.90 -14.50
N ASP A 49 11.40 1.04 -14.53
CA ASP A 49 12.08 1.92 -15.45
C ASP A 49 11.91 1.30 -16.85
N THR A 50 11.27 2.03 -17.76
CA THR A 50 10.99 1.50 -19.10
C THR A 50 12.24 1.32 -19.95
N THR A 51 13.34 1.98 -19.59
CA THR A 51 14.60 1.84 -20.32
C THR A 51 15.34 0.56 -19.94
N THR A 52 15.39 0.23 -18.65
CA THR A 52 16.16 -0.90 -18.12
C THR A 52 15.31 -2.14 -17.87
N GLY A 53 14.00 -1.98 -17.71
CA GLY A 53 13.10 -3.06 -17.30
C GLY A 53 13.17 -3.41 -15.82
N GLN A 54 14.00 -2.70 -15.06
CA GLN A 54 14.19 -2.94 -13.64
C GLN A 54 12.99 -2.42 -12.85
N VAL A 55 12.51 -3.20 -11.88
CA VAL A 55 11.48 -2.75 -10.95
C VAL A 55 12.09 -1.69 -10.02
N ILE A 56 11.44 -0.53 -9.93
CA ILE A 56 11.93 0.61 -9.14
C ILE A 56 10.93 1.07 -8.09
N GLY A 57 9.79 0.42 -8.00
CA GLY A 57 8.80 0.70 -6.97
C GLY A 57 7.77 -0.39 -6.90
N TYR A 58 7.16 -0.56 -5.72
CA TYR A 58 6.11 -1.54 -5.56
C TYR A 58 5.24 -1.23 -4.35
N TYR A 59 4.05 -1.84 -4.33
CA TYR A 59 3.26 -1.94 -3.11
C TYR A 59 2.57 -3.30 -3.06
N ALA A 60 2.19 -3.70 -1.86
CA ALA A 60 1.49 -4.95 -1.63
C ALA A 60 0.25 -4.70 -0.78
N ILE A 61 -0.87 -5.25 -1.20
CA ILE A 61 -2.14 -5.14 -0.48
C ILE A 61 -2.71 -6.54 -0.19
N ALA A 62 -3.47 -6.61 0.90
CA ALA A 62 -4.15 -7.83 1.31
C ALA A 62 -5.41 -7.46 2.09
N MET A 63 -6.31 -8.42 2.25
CA MET A 63 -7.48 -8.23 3.11
C MET A 63 -7.09 -8.43 4.57
N GLY A 64 -7.72 -7.65 5.44
CA GLY A 64 -7.51 -7.79 6.87
C GLY A 64 -8.64 -7.13 7.64
N SER A 65 -8.38 -6.84 8.90
CA SER A 65 -9.38 -6.21 9.77
C SER A 65 -8.69 -5.42 10.87
N VAL A 66 -9.47 -4.55 11.50
CA VAL A 66 -9.01 -3.81 12.68
C VAL A 66 -10.10 -3.90 13.75
N SER A 67 -9.69 -3.93 15.02
CA SER A 67 -10.64 -3.94 16.12
C SER A 67 -11.31 -2.56 16.25
N ARG A 68 -12.53 -2.53 16.76
CA ARG A 68 -13.23 -1.27 16.99
C ARG A 68 -12.47 -0.35 17.95
N GLU A 69 -11.74 -0.93 18.90
CA GLU A 69 -10.97 -0.17 19.88
C GLU A 69 -9.83 0.65 19.25
N GLN A 70 -9.25 0.16 18.16
CA GLN A 70 -8.14 0.83 17.48
C GLN A 70 -8.60 1.84 16.43
N ALA A 71 -9.84 1.74 15.98
CA ALA A 71 -10.36 2.60 14.92
C ALA A 71 -10.85 3.95 15.47
N PHE A 72 -10.78 4.99 14.64
CA PHE A 72 -11.35 6.28 15.00
C PHE A 72 -12.89 6.25 14.84
N SER A 73 -13.58 7.18 15.53
CA SER A 73 -15.04 7.12 15.69
C SER A 73 -15.83 7.08 14.38
N SER A 74 -15.42 7.82 13.36
CA SER A 74 -16.15 7.82 12.09
C SER A 74 -16.01 6.49 11.32
N LEU A 75 -14.94 5.74 11.55
CA LEU A 75 -14.76 4.42 10.97
C LEU A 75 -15.58 3.36 11.72
N ILE A 76 -15.70 3.50 13.03
CA ILE A 76 -16.48 2.58 13.89
C ILE A 76 -17.96 2.61 13.57
N ARG A 77 -18.49 3.79 13.26
CA ARG A 77 -19.92 4.00 13.07
C ARG A 77 -20.48 3.08 12.00
N ASN A 78 -21.48 2.27 12.38
CA ASN A 78 -22.16 1.33 11.49
C ASN A 78 -21.25 0.25 10.89
N SER A 79 -20.07 0.01 11.47
CA SER A 79 -19.17 -1.04 11.02
C SER A 79 -19.33 -2.31 11.86
N PRO A 80 -19.11 -3.50 11.27
CA PRO A 80 -19.04 -4.73 12.06
C PRO A 80 -17.81 -4.76 12.96
N ASP A 81 -17.70 -5.75 13.82
CA ASP A 81 -16.54 -5.97 14.67
C ASP A 81 -16.04 -7.42 14.48
N PRO A 82 -14.81 -7.65 13.98
CA PRO A 82 -13.82 -6.66 13.56
C PRO A 82 -14.22 -5.93 12.27
N ILE A 83 -13.62 -4.77 12.08
CA ILE A 83 -13.92 -3.92 10.92
C ILE A 83 -13.09 -4.39 9.72
N PRO A 84 -13.72 -4.76 8.60
CA PRO A 84 -12.98 -5.24 7.43
C PRO A 84 -12.25 -4.08 6.74
N MET A 85 -10.98 -4.31 6.45
CA MET A 85 -10.08 -3.30 5.87
C MET A 85 -9.25 -3.92 4.74
N VAL A 86 -8.85 -3.11 3.78
CA VAL A 86 -7.72 -3.44 2.91
C VAL A 86 -6.46 -2.99 3.64
N ILE A 87 -5.48 -3.86 3.72
CA ILE A 87 -4.20 -3.55 4.37
C ILE A 87 -3.17 -3.22 3.29
N LEU A 88 -2.65 -1.99 3.32
CA LEU A 88 -1.45 -1.66 2.55
C LEU A 88 -0.26 -2.11 3.39
N ALA A 89 0.22 -3.31 3.08
CA ALA A 89 1.24 -3.97 3.90
C ALA A 89 2.65 -3.43 3.64
N ARG A 90 2.94 -3.06 2.39
CA ARG A 90 4.27 -2.62 1.98
C ARG A 90 4.17 -1.61 0.86
N LEU A 91 5.07 -0.62 0.89
CA LEU A 91 5.22 0.34 -0.19
C LEU A 91 6.67 0.83 -0.17
N GLY A 92 7.38 0.71 -1.28
CA GLY A 92 8.76 1.14 -1.38
C GLY A 92 9.13 1.61 -2.76
N VAL A 93 10.07 2.55 -2.83
CA VAL A 93 10.61 3.10 -4.07
C VAL A 93 12.14 3.04 -3.99
N ASP A 94 12.77 2.54 -5.06
CA ASP A 94 14.22 2.46 -5.15
C ASP A 94 14.85 3.83 -4.86
N SER A 95 15.94 3.82 -4.09
CA SER A 95 16.60 5.04 -3.63
C SER A 95 17.05 5.95 -4.77
N ALA A 96 17.44 5.37 -5.90
CA ALA A 96 17.85 6.14 -7.07
C ALA A 96 16.69 6.92 -7.72
N TYR A 97 15.46 6.60 -7.35
CA TYR A 97 14.26 7.21 -7.93
C TYR A 97 13.45 8.02 -6.91
N HIS A 98 13.99 8.28 -5.73
CA HIS A 98 13.33 9.12 -4.74
C HIS A 98 13.20 10.56 -5.25
N GLY A 99 12.20 11.29 -4.75
CA GLY A 99 11.96 12.68 -5.09
C GLY A 99 11.28 12.91 -6.44
N ARG A 100 10.76 11.87 -7.08
CA ARG A 100 10.10 11.96 -8.39
C ARG A 100 8.59 11.76 -8.32
N GLY A 101 8.01 11.67 -7.12
CA GLY A 101 6.58 11.47 -6.96
C GLY A 101 6.10 10.04 -7.19
N ILE A 102 6.99 9.06 -7.28
CA ILE A 102 6.62 7.67 -7.56
C ILE A 102 5.84 7.07 -6.41
N ALA A 103 6.24 7.33 -5.16
CA ALA A 103 5.51 6.83 -3.99
C ALA A 103 4.07 7.34 -3.97
N ALA A 104 3.87 8.62 -4.29
CA ALA A 104 2.53 9.21 -4.38
C ALA A 104 1.70 8.54 -5.47
N GLY A 105 2.31 8.26 -6.61
CA GLY A 105 1.65 7.56 -7.72
C GLY A 105 1.26 6.13 -7.35
N LEU A 106 2.14 5.42 -6.64
CA LEU A 106 1.86 4.07 -6.15
C LEU A 106 0.71 4.09 -5.12
N LEU A 107 0.72 5.05 -4.21
CA LEU A 107 -0.36 5.17 -3.23
C LEU A 107 -1.70 5.48 -3.89
N LYS A 108 -1.72 6.35 -4.89
CA LYS A 108 -2.93 6.61 -5.66
C LYS A 108 -3.48 5.36 -6.34
N ASP A 109 -2.61 4.58 -6.98
CA ASP A 109 -2.99 3.32 -7.62
C ASP A 109 -3.52 2.33 -6.58
N CYS A 110 -2.86 2.22 -5.43
CA CYS A 110 -3.31 1.40 -4.31
C CYS A 110 -4.72 1.79 -3.85
N ILE A 111 -4.97 3.08 -3.69
CA ILE A 111 -6.28 3.59 -3.28
C ILE A 111 -7.35 3.21 -4.31
N LEU A 112 -7.09 3.43 -5.59
CA LEU A 112 -8.02 3.10 -6.66
C LEU A 112 -8.39 1.61 -6.65
N ARG A 113 -7.38 0.74 -6.59
CA ARG A 113 -7.63 -0.71 -6.59
C ARG A 113 -8.31 -1.17 -5.31
N SER A 114 -7.97 -0.57 -4.18
CA SER A 114 -8.62 -0.88 -2.89
C SER A 114 -10.08 -0.47 -2.90
N VAL A 115 -10.42 0.70 -3.43
CA VAL A 115 -11.80 1.15 -3.57
C VAL A 115 -12.59 0.18 -4.47
N GLN A 116 -12.02 -0.23 -5.58
CA GLN A 116 -12.65 -1.21 -6.47
C GLN A 116 -12.91 -2.54 -5.75
N ALA A 117 -11.94 -3.02 -4.99
CA ALA A 117 -12.09 -4.26 -4.23
C ALA A 117 -13.19 -4.13 -3.15
N MET A 118 -13.20 -3.03 -2.42
CA MET A 118 -14.21 -2.80 -1.38
C MET A 118 -15.60 -2.62 -1.97
N ASN A 119 -15.73 -2.04 -3.16
CA ASN A 119 -17.02 -1.94 -3.84
C ASN A 119 -17.51 -3.31 -4.31
N ALA A 120 -16.59 -4.22 -4.62
CA ALA A 120 -16.97 -5.57 -5.07
C ALA A 120 -17.33 -6.52 -3.94
N VAL A 121 -16.60 -6.46 -2.82
CA VAL A 121 -16.74 -7.46 -1.74
C VAL A 121 -17.09 -6.86 -0.38
N GLY A 122 -17.02 -5.55 -0.24
CA GLY A 122 -17.23 -4.88 1.04
C GLY A 122 -15.93 -4.61 1.78
N GLY A 123 -15.94 -3.57 2.58
CA GLY A 123 -14.80 -3.12 3.37
C GLY A 123 -15.03 -1.69 3.80
N ALA A 124 -14.47 -1.30 4.95
CA ALA A 124 -14.70 0.02 5.52
C ALA A 124 -13.65 1.05 5.10
N GLY A 125 -12.43 0.60 4.77
CA GLY A 125 -11.36 1.50 4.43
C GLY A 125 -10.03 0.80 4.24
N ILE A 126 -8.96 1.61 4.25
CA ILE A 126 -7.59 1.14 4.07
C ILE A 126 -6.80 1.40 5.35
N LEU A 127 -6.04 0.41 5.77
CA LEU A 127 -5.11 0.51 6.92
C LEU A 127 -3.69 0.42 6.41
N VAL A 128 -2.80 1.24 6.96
CA VAL A 128 -1.37 1.20 6.66
C VAL A 128 -0.54 1.29 7.94
N HIS A 129 0.56 0.55 7.96
CA HIS A 129 1.60 0.67 8.99
C HIS A 129 2.72 1.54 8.44
N ALA A 130 2.88 2.73 9.00
CA ALA A 130 4.02 3.59 8.67
C ALA A 130 5.27 3.05 9.35
N ILE A 131 6.38 3.02 8.63
CA ILE A 131 7.65 2.51 9.15
C ILE A 131 8.24 3.48 10.17
N ASP A 132 8.06 4.78 9.93
CA ASP A 132 8.62 5.83 10.74
C ASP A 132 7.76 7.10 10.65
N HIS A 133 8.20 8.16 11.32
CA HIS A 133 7.49 9.43 11.32
C HIS A 133 7.39 10.06 9.92
N SER A 134 8.43 9.92 9.11
CA SER A 134 8.43 10.44 7.74
C SER A 134 7.33 9.78 6.90
N ALA A 135 7.21 8.46 6.98
CA ALA A 135 6.14 7.72 6.31
C ALA A 135 4.77 8.11 6.86
N GLN A 136 4.65 8.28 8.18
CA GLN A 136 3.40 8.75 8.80
C GLN A 136 2.96 10.08 8.19
N MET A 137 3.86 11.05 8.07
CA MET A 137 3.54 12.34 7.49
C MET A 137 3.14 12.24 6.03
N PHE A 138 3.78 11.34 5.28
CA PHE A 138 3.43 11.06 3.91
C PHE A 138 1.97 10.59 3.79
N TYR A 139 1.58 9.59 4.60
CA TYR A 139 0.20 9.08 4.56
C TYR A 139 -0.81 10.12 5.02
N LYS A 140 -0.47 10.94 6.01
CA LYS A 140 -1.36 12.00 6.47
C LYS A 140 -1.70 13.01 5.37
N LYS A 141 -0.75 13.31 4.48
CA LYS A 141 -1.01 14.19 3.34
C LYS A 141 -2.12 13.67 2.43
N PHE A 142 -2.32 12.36 2.39
CA PHE A 142 -3.33 11.72 1.55
C PHE A 142 -4.63 11.43 2.30
N GLY A 143 -4.80 11.99 3.50
CA GLY A 143 -6.05 11.90 4.23
C GLY A 143 -6.14 10.74 5.23
N PHE A 144 -5.07 10.00 5.42
CA PHE A 144 -5.02 8.94 6.44
C PHE A 144 -4.93 9.56 7.83
N LYS A 145 -5.60 8.95 8.79
CA LYS A 145 -5.65 9.41 10.19
C LYS A 145 -5.05 8.35 11.12
N GLU A 146 -4.41 8.81 12.18
CA GLU A 146 -3.84 7.91 13.18
C GLU A 146 -4.91 7.05 13.84
N SER A 147 -4.55 5.81 14.19
CA SER A 147 -5.37 4.95 15.03
C SER A 147 -5.43 5.50 16.46
N ALA A 148 -6.35 4.95 17.26
CA ALA A 148 -6.55 5.41 18.64
C ALA A 148 -5.33 5.17 19.56
N PHE A 149 -4.53 4.13 19.28
CA PHE A 149 -3.47 3.70 20.19
C PHE A 149 -2.06 3.73 19.61
N ASP A 150 -1.93 3.76 18.28
CA ASP A 150 -0.61 3.71 17.64
C ASP A 150 -0.54 4.76 16.52
N PRO A 151 0.30 5.79 16.67
CA PRO A 151 0.41 6.86 15.67
C PRO A 151 1.01 6.39 14.35
N LEU A 152 1.67 5.23 14.32
CA LEU A 152 2.23 4.65 13.08
C LEU A 152 1.24 3.74 12.36
N VAL A 153 0.09 3.44 12.95
CA VAL A 153 -1.01 2.75 12.29
C VAL A 153 -2.02 3.80 11.86
N LEU A 154 -2.21 3.95 10.57
CA LEU A 154 -3.11 4.96 10.01
C LEU A 154 -4.20 4.28 9.21
N MET A 155 -5.34 4.93 9.14
CA MET A 155 -6.51 4.41 8.43
C MET A 155 -7.19 5.51 7.66
N ALA A 156 -7.86 5.12 6.58
CA ALA A 156 -8.69 6.04 5.82
C ALA A 156 -10.00 5.34 5.46
N ARG A 157 -11.11 6.00 5.75
CA ARG A 157 -12.43 5.49 5.47
C ARG A 157 -12.70 5.57 3.95
N ILE A 158 -13.33 4.55 3.38
CA ILE A 158 -13.56 4.48 1.93
C ILE A 158 -14.24 5.74 1.38
N CYS A 159 -15.27 6.25 2.04
CA CYS A 159 -15.99 7.43 1.53
C CYS A 159 -15.15 8.71 1.61
N ASP A 160 -14.20 8.81 2.52
CA ASP A 160 -13.30 9.96 2.60
C ASP A 160 -12.23 9.89 1.50
N ILE A 161 -11.76 8.68 1.21
CA ILE A 161 -10.75 8.46 0.16
C ILE A 161 -11.32 8.76 -1.22
N GLU A 162 -12.53 8.32 -1.50
CA GLU A 162 -13.17 8.54 -2.80
C GLU A 162 -13.24 10.03 -3.16
N LYS A 163 -13.37 10.89 -2.17
CA LYS A 163 -13.42 12.35 -2.38
C LYS A 163 -12.08 12.93 -2.82
N THR A 164 -10.98 12.23 -2.61
CA THR A 164 -9.62 12.69 -2.96
C THR A 164 -9.15 12.21 -4.32
N LEU A 165 -9.91 11.33 -4.95
CA LEU A 165 -9.62 10.82 -6.29
C LEU A 165 -10.22 11.77 -7.36
#